data_06c05fd9664094f092dade8cd4f807e1
#
_entry.id   06c05fd9664094f092dade8cd4f807e1
#
_cell.length_a   1.000
_cell.length_b   1.000
_cell.length_c   1.000
_cell.angle_alpha   90.00
_cell.angle_beta   90.00
_cell.angle_gamma   90.00
#
_symmetry.space_group_name_H-M   'P 1'
#
loop_
_entity.id
_entity.type
_entity.pdbx_description
1 polymer ?
#
loop_
_entity_poly.entity_id
_entity_poly.type
_entity_poly.pdbx_seq_one_letter_code
_entity_poly.pdbx_strand_id
1 'polypeptide(L)'
;AFGRDIWKHAELGYREFRTAGKFTEVVKSLGLETEEGLAVTGVKAYLKGKNAPGPNLALMGEMDALPIPSHVDANPETGASHCCGHNAQLTGIMGAALALADPEVKAALGGNVTFFAVPDEPLHAGQPLRHHARRGICGA
;
A
#
# COMPACT_ATOMS: atom_id res chain seq x y z
N ALA A 1 -0.26 7.47 -14.86
CA ALA A 1 -1.17 6.96 -13.83
C ALA A 1 -0.38 6.09 -12.85
N PHE A 2 -0.72 6.12 -11.56
CA PHE A 2 -0.03 5.46 -10.44
C PHE A 2 0.32 3.99 -10.71
N GLY A 3 -0.68 3.12 -11.00
CA GLY A 3 -0.44 1.69 -11.22
C GLY A 3 0.50 1.34 -12.38
N ARG A 4 0.50 2.16 -13.45
CA ARG A 4 1.45 1.96 -14.56
C ARG A 4 2.86 2.42 -14.19
N ASP A 5 2.97 3.38 -13.28
CA ASP A 5 4.27 3.85 -12.81
C ASP A 5 4.95 2.78 -11.95
N ILE A 6 4.23 2.20 -10.96
CA ILE A 6 4.79 1.14 -10.13
C ILE A 6 5.02 -0.16 -10.91
N TRP A 7 4.17 -0.47 -11.91
CA TRP A 7 4.43 -1.58 -12.84
C TRP A 7 5.80 -1.48 -13.50
N LYS A 8 6.14 -0.30 -14.01
CA LYS A 8 7.41 -0.07 -14.70
C LYS A 8 8.63 -0.06 -13.79
N HIS A 9 8.42 0.18 -12.50
CA HIS A 9 9.47 0.28 -11.50
C HIS A 9 9.23 -0.75 -10.40
N ALA A 10 9.00 -1.99 -10.81
CA ALA A 10 8.73 -3.09 -9.92
C ALA A 10 9.84 -3.28 -8.88
N GLU A 11 9.46 -3.38 -7.61
CA GLU A 11 10.34 -3.54 -6.47
C GLU A 11 10.02 -4.85 -5.74
N LEU A 12 11.04 -5.55 -5.28
CA LEU A 12 10.90 -6.78 -4.50
C LEU A 12 10.45 -6.48 -3.08
N GLY A 13 9.87 -7.49 -2.44
CA GLY A 13 9.40 -7.41 -1.06
C GLY A 13 10.44 -6.85 -0.08
N TYR A 14 9.99 -6.01 0.84
CA TYR A 14 10.77 -5.23 1.80
C TYR A 14 11.78 -4.25 1.18
N ARG A 15 11.66 -3.96 -0.12
CA ARG A 15 12.46 -2.98 -0.88
C ARG A 15 11.58 -2.01 -1.66
N GLU A 16 10.28 -1.96 -1.36
CA GLU A 16 9.25 -1.17 -2.06
C GLU A 16 9.29 0.31 -1.67
N PHE A 17 10.49 0.86 -1.44
CA PHE A 17 10.66 2.25 -0.95
C PHE A 17 10.08 3.29 -1.90
N ARG A 18 10.23 3.08 -3.22
CA ARG A 18 9.68 3.98 -4.22
C ARG A 18 8.16 3.88 -4.28
N THR A 19 7.62 2.68 -4.28
CA THR A 19 6.17 2.41 -4.29
C THR A 19 5.52 2.99 -3.04
N ALA A 20 6.10 2.76 -1.86
CA ALA A 20 5.66 3.32 -0.58
C ALA A 20 5.67 4.86 -0.61
N GLY A 21 6.77 5.47 -1.11
CA GLY A 21 6.87 6.92 -1.27
C GLY A 21 5.81 7.50 -2.19
N LYS A 22 5.53 6.84 -3.32
CA LYS A 22 4.47 7.24 -4.26
C LYS A 22 3.07 7.14 -3.64
N PHE A 23 2.81 6.08 -2.89
CA PHE A 23 1.56 5.96 -2.15
C PHE A 23 1.41 7.09 -1.12
N THR A 24 2.43 7.31 -0.32
CA THR A 24 2.48 8.37 0.70
C THR A 24 2.26 9.76 0.11
N GLU A 25 2.92 10.08 -1.01
CA GLU A 25 2.76 11.36 -1.71
C GLU A 25 1.29 11.64 -2.05
N VAL A 26 0.60 10.65 -2.60
CA VAL A 26 -0.80 10.82 -2.98
C VAL A 26 -1.71 10.93 -1.76
N VAL A 27 -1.61 10.06 -0.77
CA VAL A 27 -2.51 10.11 0.40
C VAL A 27 -2.28 11.37 1.24
N LYS A 28 -1.05 11.87 1.34
CA LYS A 28 -0.75 13.18 1.96
C LYS A 28 -1.36 14.34 1.17
N SER A 29 -1.35 14.29 -0.17
CA SER A 29 -1.99 15.32 -1.00
C SER A 29 -3.50 15.40 -0.81
N LEU A 30 -4.13 14.30 -0.33
CA LEU A 30 -5.54 14.25 0.05
C LEU A 30 -5.79 14.75 1.49
N GLY A 31 -4.75 15.19 2.20
CA GLY A 31 -4.85 15.64 3.58
C GLY A 31 -5.05 14.52 4.59
N LEU A 32 -4.66 13.29 4.25
CA LEU A 32 -4.74 12.15 5.16
C LEU A 32 -3.53 12.10 6.09
N GLU A 33 -3.77 11.82 7.37
CA GLU A 33 -2.71 11.51 8.33
C GLU A 33 -2.05 10.18 7.97
N THR A 34 -0.72 10.12 8.00
CA THR A 34 0.04 8.94 7.56
C THR A 34 1.02 8.45 8.62
N GLU A 35 1.21 7.14 8.66
CA GLU A 35 2.24 6.45 9.42
C GLU A 35 3.09 5.62 8.45
N GLU A 36 4.40 5.84 8.43
CA GLU A 36 5.33 5.28 7.45
C GLU A 36 6.38 4.38 8.10
N GLY A 37 7.01 3.52 7.31
CA GLY A 37 8.08 2.64 7.78
C GLY A 37 7.61 1.45 8.60
N LEU A 38 6.34 1.11 8.52
CA LEU A 38 5.78 -0.06 9.18
C LEU A 38 6.30 -1.33 8.50
N ALA A 39 6.84 -2.26 9.28
CA ALA A 39 7.48 -3.46 8.73
C ALA A 39 8.44 -3.12 7.55
N VAL A 40 9.25 -2.09 7.71
CA VAL A 40 10.26 -1.54 6.79
C VAL A 40 9.69 -0.55 5.77
N THR A 41 8.75 -0.95 4.91
CA THR A 41 8.23 -0.13 3.79
C THR A 41 6.75 0.18 3.91
N GLY A 42 6.03 -0.48 4.82
CA GLY A 42 4.58 -0.33 4.96
C GLY A 42 4.13 1.09 5.33
N VAL A 43 2.95 1.45 4.83
CA VAL A 43 2.34 2.76 5.06
C VAL A 43 0.88 2.59 5.45
N LYS A 44 0.43 3.33 6.46
CA LYS A 44 -0.98 3.52 6.80
C LYS A 44 -1.39 4.96 6.48
N ALA A 45 -2.61 5.14 6.00
CA ALA A 45 -3.22 6.44 5.85
C ALA A 45 -4.62 6.43 6.48
N TYR A 46 -4.94 7.44 7.29
CA TYR A 46 -6.14 7.49 8.10
C TYR A 46 -7.13 8.51 7.57
N LEU A 47 -8.34 8.06 7.23
CA LEU A 47 -9.46 8.91 6.87
C LEU A 47 -10.51 8.83 7.98
N LYS A 48 -10.70 9.95 8.69
CA LYS A 48 -11.71 10.08 9.75
C LYS A 48 -13.02 10.60 9.13
N GLY A 49 -14.10 9.82 9.24
CA GLY A 49 -15.42 10.25 8.87
C GLY A 49 -15.96 11.33 9.81
N LYS A 50 -16.83 12.20 9.29
CA LYS A 50 -17.39 13.30 10.07
C LYS A 50 -18.38 12.83 11.15
N ASN A 51 -19.06 11.72 10.91
CA ASN A 51 -20.07 11.17 11.80
C ASN A 51 -19.53 10.04 12.71
N ALA A 52 -18.21 10.04 13.00
CA ALA A 52 -17.62 9.15 14.01
C ALA A 52 -18.14 9.53 15.43
N PRO A 53 -18.26 8.56 16.37
CA PRO A 53 -17.68 7.22 16.31
C PRO A 53 -18.52 6.25 15.47
N GLY A 54 -17.84 5.37 14.75
CA GLY A 54 -18.42 4.31 13.91
C GLY A 54 -17.36 3.22 13.66
N PRO A 55 -17.65 2.24 12.81
CA PRO A 55 -16.70 1.17 12.52
C PRO A 55 -15.42 1.72 11.86
N ASN A 56 -14.32 1.02 12.08
CA ASN A 56 -13.08 1.22 11.35
C ASN A 56 -12.97 0.16 10.25
N LEU A 57 -12.95 0.58 9.00
CA LEU A 57 -12.73 -0.28 7.86
C LEU A 57 -11.26 -0.21 7.42
N ALA A 58 -10.64 -1.34 7.19
CA ALA A 58 -9.31 -1.43 6.61
C ALA A 58 -9.40 -1.81 5.13
N LEU A 59 -8.75 -1.03 4.26
CA LEU A 59 -8.50 -1.37 2.87
C LEU A 59 -7.01 -1.60 2.70
N MET A 60 -6.62 -2.83 2.34
CA MET A 60 -5.24 -3.27 2.33
C MET A 60 -4.81 -3.70 0.93
N GLY A 61 -3.61 -3.30 0.52
CA GLY A 61 -2.98 -3.68 -0.74
C GLY A 61 -1.49 -3.85 -0.61
N GLU A 62 -0.99 -4.84 -1.32
CA GLU A 62 0.41 -5.22 -1.34
C GLU A 62 1.20 -4.35 -2.32
N MET A 63 2.46 -4.11 -2.01
CA MET A 63 3.33 -3.25 -2.81
C MET A 63 4.36 -4.01 -3.64
N ASP A 64 4.68 -5.23 -3.23
CA ASP A 64 5.77 -6.01 -3.80
C ASP A 64 5.50 -6.53 -5.20
N ALA A 65 6.59 -6.83 -5.89
CA ALA A 65 6.64 -7.57 -7.14
C ALA A 65 7.38 -8.89 -6.93
N LEU A 66 7.10 -9.88 -7.78
CA LEU A 66 7.72 -11.20 -7.71
C LEU A 66 9.07 -11.25 -8.41
N PRO A 67 10.04 -12.06 -7.93
CA PRO A 67 11.33 -12.26 -8.58
C PRO A 67 11.20 -13.23 -9.78
N ILE A 68 10.69 -12.73 -10.91
CA ILE A 68 10.51 -13.49 -12.15
C ILE A 68 11.30 -12.82 -13.28
N PRO A 69 12.62 -13.01 -13.35
CA PRO A 69 13.48 -12.33 -14.32
C PRO A 69 13.20 -12.73 -15.79
N SER A 70 12.50 -13.85 -16.00
CA SER A 70 12.06 -14.28 -17.34
C SER A 70 10.82 -13.57 -17.85
N HIS A 71 10.15 -12.76 -17.02
CA HIS A 71 8.97 -12.00 -17.45
C HIS A 71 9.38 -10.88 -18.41
N VAL A 72 8.57 -10.65 -19.45
CA VAL A 72 8.88 -9.66 -20.51
C VAL A 72 9.06 -8.24 -19.97
N ASP A 73 8.34 -7.88 -18.91
CA ASP A 73 8.40 -6.57 -18.23
C ASP A 73 9.19 -6.62 -16.91
N ALA A 74 10.05 -7.62 -16.72
CA ALA A 74 10.86 -7.67 -15.49
C ALA A 74 11.84 -6.49 -15.45
N ASN A 75 12.00 -5.94 -14.25
CA ASN A 75 13.05 -4.96 -13.99
C ASN A 75 14.42 -5.60 -14.32
N PRO A 76 15.21 -5.03 -15.24
CA PRO A 76 16.45 -5.66 -15.71
C PRO A 76 17.53 -5.76 -14.62
N GLU A 77 17.47 -4.92 -13.58
CA GLU A 77 18.45 -4.92 -12.51
C GLU A 77 18.11 -5.90 -11.39
N THR A 78 16.82 -6.04 -11.07
CA THR A 78 16.35 -6.81 -9.92
C THR A 78 15.63 -8.10 -10.27
N GLY A 79 15.18 -8.25 -11.52
CA GLY A 79 14.31 -9.33 -11.96
C GLY A 79 12.87 -9.24 -11.43
N ALA A 80 12.51 -8.13 -10.79
CA ALA A 80 11.18 -7.94 -10.24
C ALA A 80 10.14 -7.69 -11.33
N SER A 81 8.96 -8.32 -11.21
CA SER A 81 7.82 -8.08 -12.11
C SER A 81 6.49 -8.18 -11.39
N HIS A 82 5.55 -7.28 -11.73
CA HIS A 82 4.20 -7.27 -11.17
C HIS A 82 3.25 -8.27 -11.85
N CYS A 83 3.63 -9.55 -11.89
CA CYS A 83 2.84 -10.60 -12.51
C CYS A 83 1.74 -11.19 -11.60
N CYS A 84 1.70 -10.84 -10.33
CA CYS A 84 0.62 -11.20 -9.39
C CYS A 84 -0.56 -10.23 -9.42
N GLY A 85 -0.31 -8.95 -9.77
CA GLY A 85 -1.34 -7.92 -9.86
C GLY A 85 -1.39 -6.95 -8.68
N HIS A 86 -0.39 -6.94 -7.77
CA HIS A 86 -0.33 -6.03 -6.62
C HIS A 86 -0.36 -4.55 -7.05
N ASN A 87 0.23 -4.21 -8.20
CA ASN A 87 0.12 -2.88 -8.79
C ASN A 87 -1.33 -2.46 -9.09
N ALA A 88 -2.17 -3.39 -9.53
CA ALA A 88 -3.60 -3.13 -9.80
C ALA A 88 -4.39 -3.02 -8.48
N GLN A 89 -4.11 -3.92 -7.53
CA GLN A 89 -4.70 -3.91 -6.19
C GLN A 89 -4.42 -2.57 -5.48
N LEU A 90 -3.17 -2.15 -5.42
CA LEU A 90 -2.78 -0.89 -4.78
C LEU A 90 -3.36 0.33 -5.51
N THR A 91 -3.50 0.26 -6.84
CA THR A 91 -4.18 1.30 -7.63
C THR A 91 -5.66 1.39 -7.28
N GLY A 92 -6.33 0.26 -7.05
CA GLY A 92 -7.72 0.22 -6.59
C GLY A 92 -7.90 0.90 -5.24
N ILE A 93 -6.99 0.62 -4.29
CA ILE A 93 -6.99 1.27 -2.97
C ILE A 93 -6.76 2.77 -3.09
N MET A 94 -5.86 3.18 -3.97
CA MET A 94 -5.62 4.59 -4.26
C MET A 94 -6.87 5.27 -4.84
N GLY A 95 -7.59 4.59 -5.75
CA GLY A 95 -8.86 5.06 -6.28
C GLY A 95 -9.93 5.22 -5.19
N ALA A 96 -10.00 4.25 -4.27
CA ALA A 96 -10.88 4.35 -3.12
C ALA A 96 -10.53 5.52 -2.19
N ALA A 97 -9.22 5.75 -1.94
CA ALA A 97 -8.77 6.87 -1.13
C ALA A 97 -9.17 8.22 -1.76
N LEU A 98 -8.99 8.37 -3.07
CA LEU A 98 -9.41 9.57 -3.82
C LEU A 98 -10.92 9.80 -3.71
N ALA A 99 -11.74 8.76 -3.90
CA ALA A 99 -13.20 8.87 -3.85
C ALA A 99 -13.70 9.16 -2.43
N LEU A 100 -13.15 8.49 -1.41
CA LEU A 100 -13.60 8.65 -0.02
C LEU A 100 -13.06 9.94 0.64
N ALA A 101 -11.99 10.52 0.13
CA ALA A 101 -11.46 11.80 0.59
C ALA A 101 -12.24 13.01 0.05
N ASP A 102 -13.13 12.81 -0.93
CA ASP A 102 -14.04 13.85 -1.39
C ASP A 102 -14.80 14.45 -0.19
N PRO A 103 -14.91 15.79 -0.06
CA PRO A 103 -15.53 16.43 1.11
C PRO A 103 -16.97 16.01 1.36
N GLU A 104 -17.77 15.80 0.31
CA GLU A 104 -19.18 15.39 0.43
C GLU A 104 -19.29 13.94 0.88
N VAL A 105 -18.49 13.06 0.28
CA VAL A 105 -18.42 11.64 0.65
C VAL A 105 -17.92 11.49 2.09
N LYS A 106 -16.83 12.14 2.44
CA LYS A 106 -16.26 12.14 3.80
C LYS A 106 -17.27 12.64 4.85
N ALA A 107 -18.09 13.65 4.51
CA ALA A 107 -19.11 14.17 5.39
C ALA A 107 -20.25 13.17 5.65
N ALA A 108 -20.50 12.25 4.73
CA ALA A 108 -21.52 11.20 4.84
C ALA A 108 -21.02 9.94 5.56
N LEU A 109 -19.71 9.77 5.75
CA LEU A 109 -19.13 8.57 6.37
C LEU A 109 -19.50 8.49 7.86
N GLY A 110 -20.12 7.38 8.24
CA GLY A 110 -20.50 7.04 9.62
C GLY A 110 -19.41 6.32 10.41
N GLY A 111 -18.18 6.28 9.91
CA GLY A 111 -17.03 5.60 10.51
C GLY A 111 -15.73 6.08 9.92
N ASN A 112 -14.65 5.34 10.17
CA ASN A 112 -13.31 5.67 9.68
C ASN A 112 -12.83 4.64 8.67
N VAL A 113 -11.89 5.03 7.81
CA VAL A 113 -11.23 4.13 6.87
C VAL A 113 -9.72 4.25 7.04
N THR A 114 -9.03 3.12 7.13
CA THR A 114 -7.58 3.06 7.11
C THR A 114 -7.13 2.37 5.83
N PHE A 115 -6.30 3.05 5.06
CA PHE A 115 -5.67 2.50 3.87
C PHE A 115 -4.30 1.97 4.24
N PHE A 116 -4.03 0.72 3.88
CA PHE A 116 -2.75 0.07 4.13
C PHE A 116 -2.08 -0.25 2.79
N ALA A 117 -0.90 0.29 2.58
CA ALA A 117 0.07 -0.24 1.64
C ALA A 117 1.02 -1.15 2.44
N VAL A 118 0.93 -2.44 2.21
CA VAL A 118 1.71 -3.43 2.97
C VAL A 118 2.89 -3.94 2.15
N PRO A 119 4.03 -4.25 2.79
CA PRO A 119 5.12 -4.96 2.13
C PRO A 119 4.71 -6.42 1.86
N ASP A 120 5.62 -7.16 1.23
CA ASP A 120 5.50 -8.55 0.84
C ASP A 120 4.77 -9.46 1.84
N GLU A 121 4.02 -10.41 1.30
CA GLU A 121 3.54 -11.55 2.09
C GLU A 121 4.69 -12.47 2.48
N PRO A 122 4.72 -12.99 3.73
CA PRO A 122 5.81 -13.85 4.21
C PRO A 122 6.06 -15.12 3.40
N LEU A 123 5.11 -15.52 2.56
CA LEU A 123 5.15 -16.77 1.78
C LEU A 123 6.06 -16.72 0.55
N HIS A 124 6.39 -15.52 0.05
CA HIS A 124 7.20 -15.36 -1.17
C HIS A 124 8.67 -15.03 -0.90
N ALA A 125 9.00 -14.67 0.33
CA ALA A 125 10.33 -14.15 0.63
C ALA A 125 11.46 -15.19 0.62
N GLY A 126 11.20 -16.49 0.59
CA GLY A 126 12.26 -17.53 0.62
C GLY A 126 13.35 -17.28 1.68
N GLN A 127 13.18 -16.25 2.50
CA GLN A 127 14.10 -15.83 3.54
C GLN A 127 13.45 -16.01 4.91
N PRO A 128 14.20 -16.52 5.89
CA PRO A 128 13.67 -16.64 7.25
C PRO A 128 13.29 -15.25 7.75
N LEU A 129 12.04 -15.10 8.17
CA LEU A 129 11.51 -13.92 8.86
C LEU A 129 12.45 -13.56 10.04
N ARG A 130 13.40 -12.69 9.82
CA ARG A 130 14.18 -12.11 10.91
C ARG A 130 13.30 -11.06 11.59
N HIS A 131 12.60 -11.47 12.63
CA HIS A 131 12.06 -10.73 13.78
C HIS A 131 11.58 -9.26 13.62
N HIS A 132 11.36 -8.72 12.43
CA HIS A 132 10.87 -7.34 12.26
C HIS A 132 9.33 -7.22 12.19
N ALA A 133 8.61 -8.33 12.01
CA ALA A 133 7.15 -8.35 11.86
C ALA A 133 6.35 -8.09 13.16
N ARG A 134 6.99 -7.82 14.29
CA ARG A 134 6.29 -7.68 15.57
C ARG A 134 5.94 -6.25 16.00
N ARG A 135 6.15 -5.25 15.14
CA ARG A 135 5.77 -3.88 15.50
C ARG A 135 4.85 -3.30 14.42
N GLY A 136 3.56 -3.33 14.65
CA GLY A 136 2.64 -2.34 14.13
C GLY A 136 1.54 -2.74 13.16
N ILE A 137 1.40 -4.01 12.74
CA ILE A 137 0.28 -4.35 11.82
C ILE A 137 -1.00 -4.70 12.58
N CYS A 138 -0.90 -5.25 13.76
CA CYS A 138 -2.05 -5.60 14.61
C CYS A 138 -1.96 -4.89 15.98
N GLY A 139 -2.12 -3.60 15.97
CA GLY A 139 -2.37 -2.81 17.20
C GLY A 139 -3.70 -2.12 17.04
N ALA A 140 -4.65 -2.47 17.88
CA ALA A 140 -6.03 -2.01 17.94
C ALA A 140 -6.18 -0.49 17.83
#